data_09ae05f55d5310da313b15cd51dbf0ab
#
_entry.id   09ae05f55d5310da313b15cd51dbf0ab
#
_cell.length_a   1.000
_cell.length_b   1.000
_cell.length_c   1.000
_cell.angle_alpha   90.00
_cell.angle_beta   90.00
_cell.angle_gamma   90.00
#
_symmetry.space_group_name_H-M   'P 1'
#
loop_
_entity.id
_entity.type
_entity.pdbx_description
1 polymer ?
#
loop_
_entity_poly.entity_id
_entity_poly.type
_entity_poly.pdbx_seq_one_letter_code
_entity_poly.pdbx_strand_id
1 'polypeptide(L)'
;MRIYIVSFDRPGYGESDPNLNGSPRSIALDIEELADGLGLGPKFYLFGLSMGGEITWACLNYIPHRIAGAALVAPAINYWWRNLPGDITREAFSLMHPADQWSLRVAHYAPWLTYWWNTQKWFPVSNVIAGNPIIFSRQDMEILSKLGFINPNRAYVRQQGEYVSLHRDLNVGFSSWEFDPIDLQDPFPNNNGSVHLWNGDEDKFVPVKLQRYIASKLSWIRYHEISGSGHLLPFVEGMTDKIIKSLLVGEENVSESREASV
;
A
#
# COMPACT_ATOMS: atom_id res chain seq x y z
N MET A 1 0.01 -9.35 24.82
CA MET A 1 1.23 -9.06 24.02
C MET A 1 1.42 -7.56 23.99
N ARG A 2 2.65 -7.05 24.16
CA ARG A 2 2.93 -5.61 23.97
C ARG A 2 3.52 -5.45 22.57
N ILE A 3 2.95 -4.52 21.78
CA ILE A 3 3.39 -4.22 20.41
C ILE A 3 3.90 -2.80 20.42
N TYR A 4 5.07 -2.60 19.80
CA TYR A 4 5.63 -1.27 19.55
C TYR A 4 5.42 -0.95 18.07
N ILE A 5 4.60 0.07 17.79
CA ILE A 5 4.27 0.51 16.43
C ILE A 5 5.09 1.75 16.11
N VAL A 6 5.77 1.71 14.98
CA VAL A 6 6.52 2.83 14.42
C VAL A 6 5.90 3.21 13.10
N SER A 7 5.69 4.50 12.89
CA SER A 7 5.41 5.09 11.58
C SER A 7 6.35 6.26 11.35
N PHE A 8 6.55 6.63 10.11
CA PHE A 8 7.44 7.72 9.75
C PHE A 8 6.83 8.55 8.60
N ASP A 9 7.20 9.79 8.55
CA ASP A 9 6.92 10.63 7.41
C ASP A 9 7.87 10.24 6.26
N ARG A 10 7.31 9.83 5.12
CA ARG A 10 8.11 9.51 3.95
C ARG A 10 8.88 10.73 3.44
N PRO A 11 9.93 10.55 2.61
CA PRO A 11 10.72 11.66 2.08
C PRO A 11 9.87 12.79 1.48
N GLY A 12 10.02 13.99 2.04
CA GLY A 12 9.29 15.18 1.62
C GLY A 12 7.93 15.38 2.29
N TYR A 13 7.56 14.56 3.27
CA TYR A 13 6.42 14.81 4.14
C TYR A 13 6.89 15.22 5.54
N GLY A 14 6.06 16.00 6.23
CA GLY A 14 6.36 16.46 7.58
C GLY A 14 7.74 17.13 7.65
N GLU A 15 8.59 16.64 8.53
CA GLU A 15 9.98 17.12 8.71
C GLU A 15 11.02 16.27 7.96
N SER A 16 10.61 15.19 7.27
CA SER A 16 11.53 14.34 6.52
C SER A 16 12.03 15.04 5.26
N ASP A 17 13.34 15.05 5.06
CA ASP A 17 13.97 15.64 3.87
C ASP A 17 13.44 15.01 2.58
N PRO A 18 13.27 15.78 1.50
CA PRO A 18 12.81 15.26 0.23
C PRO A 18 13.90 14.48 -0.50
N ASN A 19 13.58 13.30 -0.99
CA ASN A 19 14.46 12.54 -1.90
C ASN A 19 14.03 12.77 -3.35
N LEU A 20 14.79 13.56 -4.11
CA LEU A 20 14.49 13.88 -5.51
C LEU A 20 14.71 12.68 -6.46
N ASN A 21 15.53 11.74 -6.06
CA ASN A 21 15.86 10.51 -6.79
C ASN A 21 15.23 9.28 -6.15
N GLY A 22 14.08 9.48 -5.47
CA GLY A 22 13.36 8.41 -4.80
C GLY A 22 13.06 7.23 -5.73
N SER A 23 13.22 6.03 -5.21
CA SER A 23 12.94 4.77 -5.89
C SER A 23 12.38 3.75 -4.89
N PRO A 24 11.77 2.65 -5.34
CA PRO A 24 11.37 1.57 -4.44
C PRO A 24 12.55 1.08 -3.58
N ARG A 25 13.73 0.99 -4.16
CA ARG A 25 14.94 0.59 -3.46
C ARG A 25 15.35 1.58 -2.36
N SER A 26 15.39 2.88 -2.68
CA SER A 26 15.81 3.89 -1.69
C SER A 26 14.88 3.90 -0.47
N ILE A 27 13.56 3.79 -0.68
CA ILE A 27 12.60 3.76 0.42
C ILE A 27 12.78 2.51 1.29
N ALA A 28 13.07 1.35 0.70
CA ALA A 28 13.34 0.14 1.46
C ALA A 28 14.60 0.29 2.33
N LEU A 29 15.66 0.90 1.80
CA LEU A 29 16.89 1.18 2.55
C LEU A 29 16.70 2.25 3.62
N ASP A 30 15.89 3.28 3.37
CA ASP A 30 15.50 4.29 4.39
C ASP A 30 14.80 3.63 5.59
N ILE A 31 13.94 2.62 5.33
CA ILE A 31 13.27 1.85 6.40
C ILE A 31 14.27 1.00 7.18
N GLU A 32 15.23 0.38 6.51
CA GLU A 32 16.29 -0.38 7.18
C GLU A 32 17.13 0.52 8.09
N GLU A 33 17.57 1.67 7.58
CA GLU A 33 18.35 2.65 8.33
C GLU A 33 17.56 3.21 9.53
N LEU A 34 16.28 3.52 9.34
CA LEU A 34 15.39 3.94 10.41
C LEU A 34 15.28 2.87 11.50
N ALA A 35 15.12 1.60 11.12
CA ALA A 35 15.02 0.50 12.07
C ALA A 35 16.31 0.33 12.86
N ASP A 36 17.47 0.52 12.23
CA ASP A 36 18.78 0.50 12.89
C ASP A 36 18.96 1.69 13.83
N GLY A 37 18.61 2.89 13.37
CA GLY A 37 18.69 4.12 14.17
C GLY A 37 17.80 4.10 15.41
N LEU A 38 16.66 3.42 15.34
CA LEU A 38 15.74 3.24 16.46
C LEU A 38 16.04 1.99 17.32
N GLY A 39 17.00 1.17 16.92
CA GLY A 39 17.36 -0.06 17.65
C GLY A 39 16.21 -1.09 17.70
N LEU A 40 15.43 -1.24 16.60
CA LEU A 40 14.28 -2.14 16.56
C LEU A 40 14.67 -3.63 16.51
N GLY A 41 15.97 -3.92 16.53
CA GLY A 41 16.51 -5.28 16.48
C GLY A 41 16.73 -5.80 15.05
N PRO A 42 17.11 -7.09 14.92
CA PRO A 42 17.55 -7.63 13.63
C PRO A 42 16.39 -7.79 12.63
N LYS A 43 15.16 -7.96 13.11
CA LYS A 43 13.98 -8.15 12.28
C LYS A 43 12.78 -7.38 12.83
N PHE A 44 11.91 -6.94 11.91
CA PHE A 44 10.66 -6.26 12.23
C PHE A 44 9.53 -6.71 11.30
N TYR A 45 8.30 -6.44 11.70
CA TYR A 45 7.12 -6.68 10.88
C TYR A 45 6.74 -5.43 10.10
N LEU A 46 6.18 -5.63 8.91
CA LEU A 46 5.68 -4.55 8.06
C LEU A 46 4.16 -4.58 7.98
N PHE A 47 3.56 -3.40 8.04
CA PHE A 47 2.14 -3.19 7.76
C PHE A 47 2.03 -2.06 6.72
N GLY A 48 1.76 -2.42 5.47
CA GLY A 48 1.68 -1.47 4.35
C GLY A 48 0.27 -1.32 3.80
N LEU A 49 -0.34 -0.14 3.99
CA LEU A 49 -1.64 0.20 3.43
C LEU A 49 -1.48 0.95 2.11
N SER A 50 -2.23 0.56 1.07
CA SER A 50 -2.29 1.26 -0.22
C SER A 50 -0.90 1.45 -0.83
N MET A 51 -0.41 2.66 -1.02
CA MET A 51 0.98 2.94 -1.45
C MET A 51 2.03 2.38 -0.48
N GLY A 52 1.69 2.24 0.81
CA GLY A 52 2.54 1.51 1.77
C GLY A 52 2.73 0.03 1.41
N GLY A 53 1.78 -0.55 0.69
CA GLY A 53 1.91 -1.89 0.12
C GLY A 53 2.97 -1.98 -0.98
N GLU A 54 3.10 -0.96 -1.84
CA GLU A 54 4.21 -0.88 -2.82
C GLU A 54 5.56 -0.83 -2.11
N ILE A 55 5.66 -0.06 -1.03
CA ILE A 55 6.86 0.01 -0.20
C ILE A 55 7.14 -1.36 0.46
N THR A 56 6.10 -2.06 0.90
CA THR A 56 6.24 -3.41 1.46
C THR A 56 6.79 -4.39 0.43
N TRP A 57 6.32 -4.34 -0.83
CA TRP A 57 6.92 -5.13 -1.92
C TRP A 57 8.40 -4.81 -2.13
N ALA A 58 8.77 -3.53 -2.07
CA ALA A 58 10.18 -3.12 -2.15
C ALA A 58 11.01 -3.68 -0.98
N CYS A 59 10.50 -3.63 0.24
CA CYS A 59 11.18 -4.20 1.40
C CYS A 59 11.36 -5.72 1.28
N LEU A 60 10.34 -6.44 0.80
CA LEU A 60 10.41 -7.89 0.55
C LEU A 60 11.46 -8.24 -0.51
N ASN A 61 11.73 -7.34 -1.46
CA ASN A 61 12.76 -7.52 -2.48
C ASN A 61 14.16 -7.15 -2.00
N TYR A 62 14.32 -5.98 -1.38
CA TYR A 62 15.64 -5.42 -1.13
C TYR A 62 16.21 -5.71 0.26
N ILE A 63 15.34 -5.88 1.26
CA ILE A 63 15.73 -6.12 2.66
C ILE A 63 15.00 -7.34 3.28
N PRO A 64 14.81 -8.47 2.57
CA PRO A 64 14.03 -9.61 3.10
C PRO A 64 14.64 -10.17 4.39
N HIS A 65 15.94 -10.03 4.58
CA HIS A 65 16.67 -10.46 5.77
C HIS A 65 16.28 -9.70 7.04
N ARG A 66 15.68 -8.50 6.91
CA ARG A 66 15.20 -7.67 8.02
C ARG A 66 13.74 -7.91 8.36
N ILE A 67 13.01 -8.63 7.52
CA ILE A 67 11.56 -8.80 7.68
C ILE A 67 11.27 -10.06 8.48
N ALA A 68 10.40 -9.93 9.48
CA ALA A 68 9.86 -11.05 10.27
C ALA A 68 8.50 -11.52 9.73
N GLY A 69 7.77 -10.65 9.04
CA GLY A 69 6.50 -10.90 8.39
C GLY A 69 5.95 -9.60 7.81
N ALA A 70 5.02 -9.70 6.86
CA ALA A 70 4.46 -8.55 6.19
C ALA A 70 2.94 -8.67 5.98
N ALA A 71 2.22 -7.57 6.21
CA ALA A 71 0.83 -7.38 5.84
C ALA A 71 0.72 -6.32 4.75
N LEU A 72 0.32 -6.75 3.58
CA LEU A 72 -0.03 -5.93 2.42
C LEU A 72 -1.54 -5.68 2.49
N VAL A 73 -1.95 -4.47 2.78
CA VAL A 73 -3.36 -4.12 3.00
C VAL A 73 -3.84 -3.21 1.89
N ALA A 74 -4.77 -3.67 1.08
CA ALA A 74 -5.24 -2.96 -0.12
C ALA A 74 -4.05 -2.34 -0.90
N PRO A 75 -2.97 -3.12 -1.18
CA PRO A 75 -1.74 -2.57 -1.73
C PRO A 75 -1.97 -2.00 -3.12
N ALA A 76 -1.47 -0.80 -3.38
CA ALA A 76 -1.48 -0.25 -4.72
C ALA A 76 -0.71 -1.16 -5.68
N ILE A 77 -1.13 -1.16 -6.94
CA ILE A 77 -0.55 -2.00 -7.99
C ILE A 77 -0.04 -1.11 -9.11
N ASN A 78 1.20 -1.30 -9.47
CA ASN A 78 1.74 -0.70 -10.68
C ASN A 78 1.27 -1.52 -11.90
N TYR A 79 0.37 -0.95 -12.67
CA TYR A 79 -0.25 -1.60 -13.84
C TYR A 79 0.75 -1.95 -14.96
N TRP A 80 1.99 -1.53 -14.85
CA TRP A 80 3.08 -1.80 -15.80
C TRP A 80 4.05 -2.88 -15.34
N TRP A 81 3.75 -3.62 -14.25
CA TRP A 81 4.51 -4.82 -13.92
C TRP A 81 4.42 -5.83 -15.05
N ARG A 82 5.55 -6.39 -15.43
CA ARG A 82 5.71 -7.19 -16.66
C ARG A 82 4.92 -8.49 -16.66
N ASN A 83 4.74 -9.09 -15.48
CA ASN A 83 4.09 -10.40 -15.33
C ASN A 83 2.58 -10.30 -15.06
N LEU A 84 2.03 -9.11 -15.06
CA LEU A 84 0.57 -8.94 -15.03
C LEU A 84 -0.04 -9.28 -16.40
N PRO A 85 -1.11 -10.10 -16.46
CA PRO A 85 -1.77 -10.43 -17.74
C PRO A 85 -2.41 -9.17 -18.34
N GLY A 86 -2.11 -8.92 -19.61
CA GLY A 86 -2.53 -7.68 -20.26
C GLY A 86 -4.04 -7.52 -20.44
N ASP A 87 -4.81 -8.60 -20.46
CA ASP A 87 -6.28 -8.59 -20.49
C ASP A 87 -6.87 -8.17 -19.14
N ILE A 88 -6.47 -8.83 -18.06
CA ILE A 88 -6.93 -8.52 -16.69
C ILE A 88 -6.48 -7.11 -16.31
N THR A 89 -5.24 -6.74 -16.64
CA THR A 89 -4.70 -5.41 -16.35
C THR A 89 -5.45 -4.32 -17.07
N ARG A 90 -5.77 -4.49 -18.35
CA ARG A 90 -6.58 -3.52 -19.10
C ARG A 90 -7.99 -3.39 -18.56
N GLU A 91 -8.62 -4.51 -18.22
CA GLU A 91 -9.93 -4.50 -17.59
C GLU A 91 -9.90 -3.74 -16.26
N ALA A 92 -8.99 -4.10 -15.36
CA ALA A 92 -8.83 -3.46 -14.06
C ALA A 92 -8.54 -1.96 -14.20
N PHE A 93 -7.64 -1.58 -15.11
CA PHE A 93 -7.30 -0.19 -15.35
C PHE A 93 -8.49 0.61 -15.92
N SER A 94 -9.35 -0.03 -16.73
CA SER A 94 -10.54 0.60 -17.30
C SER A 94 -11.65 0.90 -16.28
N LEU A 95 -11.63 0.22 -15.13
CA LEU A 95 -12.57 0.49 -14.03
C LEU A 95 -12.25 1.80 -13.30
N MET A 96 -11.00 2.27 -13.39
CA MET A 96 -10.64 3.55 -12.80
C MET A 96 -11.27 4.72 -13.56
N HIS A 97 -11.53 5.81 -12.84
CA HIS A 97 -11.98 7.04 -13.47
C HIS A 97 -10.96 7.56 -14.51
N PRO A 98 -11.38 8.04 -15.69
CA PRO A 98 -10.44 8.47 -16.75
C PRO A 98 -9.38 9.49 -16.31
N ALA A 99 -9.72 10.41 -15.41
CA ALA A 99 -8.77 11.38 -14.87
C ALA A 99 -7.63 10.70 -14.10
N ASP A 100 -7.94 9.65 -13.32
CA ASP A 100 -6.94 8.88 -12.57
C ASP A 100 -6.10 8.04 -13.51
N GLN A 101 -6.72 7.40 -14.52
CA GLN A 101 -5.98 6.69 -15.58
C GLN A 101 -4.94 7.57 -16.28
N TRP A 102 -5.31 8.83 -16.60
CA TRP A 102 -4.38 9.75 -17.23
C TRP A 102 -3.27 10.18 -16.29
N SER A 103 -3.59 10.45 -15.03
CA SER A 103 -2.59 10.79 -14.02
C SER A 103 -1.52 9.71 -13.88
N LEU A 104 -1.93 8.43 -13.82
CA LEU A 104 -1.01 7.30 -13.74
C LEU A 104 -0.19 7.12 -15.03
N ARG A 105 -0.81 7.29 -16.22
CA ARG A 105 -0.06 7.26 -17.49
C ARG A 105 1.01 8.34 -17.54
N VAL A 106 0.68 9.56 -17.10
CA VAL A 106 1.66 10.65 -17.06
C VAL A 106 2.79 10.31 -16.08
N ALA A 107 2.47 9.81 -14.89
CA ALA A 107 3.48 9.40 -13.92
C ALA A 107 4.41 8.30 -14.48
N HIS A 108 3.89 7.40 -15.29
CA HIS A 108 4.68 6.30 -15.87
C HIS A 108 5.50 6.74 -17.09
N TYR A 109 4.88 7.41 -18.07
CA TYR A 109 5.52 7.71 -19.37
C TYR A 109 6.21 9.07 -19.44
N ALA A 110 5.78 10.03 -18.60
CA ALA A 110 6.28 11.38 -18.58
C ALA A 110 6.34 11.95 -17.15
N PRO A 111 7.14 11.35 -16.25
CA PRO A 111 7.15 11.68 -14.82
C PRO A 111 7.47 13.15 -14.54
N TRP A 112 8.21 13.81 -15.41
CA TRP A 112 8.50 15.25 -15.32
C TRP A 112 7.26 16.15 -15.51
N LEU A 113 6.17 15.62 -16.11
CA LEU A 113 4.91 16.33 -16.29
C LEU A 113 3.89 16.06 -15.17
N THR A 114 4.13 15.12 -14.28
CA THR A 114 3.15 14.65 -13.29
C THR A 114 2.61 15.80 -12.43
N TYR A 115 3.50 16.67 -11.94
CA TYR A 115 3.10 17.83 -11.15
C TYR A 115 2.23 18.78 -11.97
N TRP A 116 2.69 19.18 -13.16
CA TRP A 116 1.94 20.08 -14.03
C TRP A 116 0.58 19.49 -14.42
N TRP A 117 0.56 18.20 -14.82
CA TRP A 117 -0.69 17.51 -15.20
C TRP A 117 -1.75 17.58 -14.12
N ASN A 118 -1.39 17.36 -12.89
CA ASN A 118 -2.33 17.30 -11.77
C ASN A 118 -2.60 18.67 -11.11
N THR A 119 -1.92 19.74 -11.51
CA THR A 119 -2.12 21.09 -10.94
C THR A 119 -2.64 22.11 -11.97
N GLN A 120 -2.65 21.76 -13.26
CA GLN A 120 -3.21 22.61 -14.32
C GLN A 120 -4.75 22.67 -14.22
N LYS A 121 -5.36 23.62 -14.95
CA LYS A 121 -6.81 23.92 -14.91
C LYS A 121 -7.57 23.56 -16.20
N TRP A 122 -6.90 23.00 -17.20
CA TRP A 122 -7.50 22.75 -18.53
C TRP A 122 -8.07 21.34 -18.68
N PHE A 123 -7.54 20.37 -17.95
CA PHE A 123 -7.95 18.97 -17.99
C PHE A 123 -8.38 18.50 -16.61
N PRO A 124 -9.25 17.47 -16.52
CA PRO A 124 -9.63 16.87 -15.24
C PRO A 124 -8.39 16.34 -14.50
N VAL A 125 -8.24 16.77 -13.26
CA VAL A 125 -7.19 16.29 -12.37
C VAL A 125 -7.59 14.95 -11.74
N SER A 126 -6.62 14.18 -11.26
CA SER A 126 -6.86 12.93 -10.56
C SER A 126 -7.84 13.12 -9.39
N ASN A 127 -8.84 12.24 -9.30
CA ASN A 127 -9.77 12.23 -8.16
C ASN A 127 -9.07 11.89 -6.86
N VAL A 128 -8.06 11.01 -6.91
CA VAL A 128 -7.22 10.66 -5.75
C VAL A 128 -6.50 11.89 -5.21
N ILE A 129 -5.86 12.67 -6.08
CA ILE A 129 -5.13 13.89 -5.71
C ILE A 129 -6.10 14.96 -5.22
N ALA A 130 -7.22 15.11 -5.91
CA ALA A 130 -8.25 16.08 -5.53
C ALA A 130 -9.00 15.69 -4.24
N GLY A 131 -8.84 14.47 -3.75
CA GLY A 131 -9.60 13.94 -2.62
C GLY A 131 -11.10 13.80 -2.92
N ASN A 132 -11.46 13.50 -4.17
CA ASN A 132 -12.84 13.37 -4.59
C ASN A 132 -13.45 12.08 -4.03
N PRO A 133 -14.57 12.13 -3.30
CA PRO A 133 -15.17 10.95 -2.67
C PRO A 133 -15.70 9.89 -3.65
N ILE A 134 -15.80 10.18 -4.93
CA ILE A 134 -16.27 9.23 -5.97
C ILE A 134 -15.42 7.95 -6.04
N ILE A 135 -14.17 8.03 -5.59
CA ILE A 135 -13.22 6.92 -5.58
C ILE A 135 -13.48 5.92 -4.45
N PHE A 136 -14.31 6.25 -3.49
CA PHE A 136 -14.59 5.42 -2.32
C PHE A 136 -15.82 4.53 -2.54
N SER A 137 -15.81 3.34 -1.93
CA SER A 137 -16.98 2.48 -1.82
C SER A 137 -17.99 3.08 -0.85
N ARG A 138 -19.19 2.48 -0.77
CA ARG A 138 -20.17 2.89 0.23
C ARG A 138 -19.65 2.72 1.65
N GLN A 139 -19.00 1.58 1.93
CA GLN A 139 -18.41 1.31 3.23
C GLN A 139 -17.28 2.31 3.58
N ASP A 140 -16.42 2.62 2.62
CA ASP A 140 -15.39 3.63 2.81
C ASP A 140 -15.98 4.97 3.21
N MET A 141 -17.08 5.39 2.56
CA MET A 141 -17.77 6.63 2.90
C MET A 141 -18.36 6.62 4.31
N GLU A 142 -18.88 5.49 4.76
CA GLU A 142 -19.38 5.32 6.14
C GLU A 142 -18.22 5.43 7.15
N ILE A 143 -17.06 4.82 6.86
CA ILE A 143 -15.85 4.93 7.68
C ILE A 143 -15.38 6.39 7.75
N LEU A 144 -15.26 7.04 6.59
CA LEU A 144 -14.81 8.42 6.50
C LEU A 144 -15.71 9.39 7.29
N SER A 145 -17.03 9.14 7.26
CA SER A 145 -17.98 9.93 8.04
C SER A 145 -17.81 9.78 9.54
N LYS A 146 -17.42 8.60 10.02
CA LYS A 146 -17.18 8.30 11.45
C LYS A 146 -15.83 8.83 11.94
N LEU A 147 -14.79 8.74 11.11
CA LEU A 147 -13.44 9.19 11.49
C LEU A 147 -13.31 10.71 11.51
N GLY A 148 -14.28 11.46 10.95
CA GLY A 148 -14.17 12.90 10.77
C GLY A 148 -13.05 13.21 9.76
N PHE A 149 -13.39 13.71 8.59
CA PHE A 149 -12.47 13.94 7.46
C PHE A 149 -11.36 14.97 7.71
N ILE A 150 -11.27 15.53 8.90
CA ILE A 150 -10.27 16.52 9.24
C ILE A 150 -9.08 15.76 9.83
N ASN A 151 -8.11 15.43 8.98
CA ASN A 151 -6.79 15.10 9.48
C ASN A 151 -6.20 16.39 10.08
N PRO A 152 -6.13 16.54 11.42
CA PRO A 152 -5.62 17.74 12.07
C PRO A 152 -4.15 18.00 11.72
N ASN A 153 -3.44 16.96 11.28
CA ASN A 153 -2.04 17.01 10.90
C ASN A 153 -1.82 17.24 9.40
N ARG A 154 -2.88 17.45 8.60
CA ARG A 154 -2.73 17.60 7.14
C ARG A 154 -1.77 18.74 6.77
N ALA A 155 -1.88 19.87 7.44
CA ALA A 155 -1.00 21.02 7.19
C ALA A 155 0.46 20.69 7.54
N TYR A 156 0.69 20.01 8.65
CA TYR A 156 2.03 19.55 9.05
C TYR A 156 2.59 18.54 8.06
N VAL A 157 1.86 17.51 7.73
CA VAL A 157 2.31 16.45 6.81
C VAL A 157 2.65 17.02 5.42
N ARG A 158 1.95 18.06 4.98
CA ARG A 158 2.12 18.69 3.66
C ARG A 158 2.87 20.02 3.68
N GLN A 159 3.55 20.35 4.78
CA GLN A 159 4.23 21.65 4.95
C GLN A 159 5.34 21.92 3.92
N GLN A 160 5.92 20.89 3.32
CA GLN A 160 6.95 21.03 2.29
C GLN A 160 6.37 21.20 0.87
N GLY A 161 5.06 21.29 0.73
CA GLY A 161 4.32 21.48 -0.50
C GLY A 161 3.21 20.46 -0.67
N GLU A 162 1.98 20.94 -0.75
CA GLU A 162 0.78 20.08 -0.71
C GLU A 162 0.77 18.98 -1.78
N TYR A 163 1.34 19.27 -2.93
CA TYR A 163 1.30 18.35 -4.07
C TYR A 163 2.67 17.77 -4.46
N VAL A 164 3.77 18.36 -3.99
CA VAL A 164 5.11 18.01 -4.49
C VAL A 164 5.48 16.57 -4.12
N SER A 165 5.36 16.21 -2.86
CA SER A 165 5.71 14.87 -2.36
C SER A 165 4.76 13.80 -2.88
N LEU A 166 3.46 14.10 -2.95
CA LEU A 166 2.46 13.19 -3.52
C LEU A 166 2.76 12.85 -4.99
N HIS A 167 3.22 13.82 -5.79
CA HIS A 167 3.59 13.57 -7.20
C HIS A 167 4.89 12.77 -7.32
N ARG A 168 5.84 12.96 -6.40
CA ARG A 168 7.02 12.09 -6.33
C ARG A 168 6.64 10.65 -5.99
N ASP A 169 5.75 10.46 -5.02
CA ASP A 169 5.24 9.14 -4.69
C ASP A 169 4.57 8.45 -5.88
N LEU A 170 3.75 9.18 -6.64
CA LEU A 170 3.16 8.65 -7.88
C LEU A 170 4.23 8.25 -8.89
N ASN A 171 5.28 9.07 -9.05
CA ASN A 171 6.37 8.75 -9.96
C ASN A 171 7.14 7.51 -9.48
N VAL A 172 7.40 7.36 -8.19
CA VAL A 172 8.06 6.17 -7.63
C VAL A 172 7.18 4.93 -7.78
N GLY A 173 5.91 5.01 -7.38
CA GLY A 173 4.99 3.88 -7.41
C GLY A 173 4.71 3.36 -8.82
N PHE A 174 4.50 4.28 -9.78
CA PHE A 174 4.08 3.91 -11.14
C PHE A 174 5.20 4.01 -12.20
N SER A 175 6.45 4.25 -11.81
CA SER A 175 7.61 4.14 -12.71
C SER A 175 7.90 2.69 -13.13
N SER A 176 8.88 2.54 -14.00
CA SER A 176 9.44 1.20 -14.29
C SER A 176 10.29 0.74 -13.11
N TRP A 177 9.86 -0.32 -12.44
CA TRP A 177 10.61 -0.91 -11.35
C TRP A 177 11.71 -1.83 -11.87
N GLU A 178 12.81 -1.95 -11.10
CA GLU A 178 13.93 -2.87 -11.42
C GLU A 178 13.55 -4.34 -11.22
N PHE A 179 12.49 -4.61 -10.44
CA PHE A 179 11.97 -5.94 -10.16
C PHE A 179 10.47 -6.00 -10.41
N ASP A 180 9.93 -7.19 -10.53
CA ASP A 180 8.50 -7.45 -10.57
C ASP A 180 8.10 -8.22 -9.30
N PRO A 181 7.16 -7.74 -8.50
CA PRO A 181 6.71 -8.45 -7.30
C PRO A 181 6.24 -9.89 -7.55
N ILE A 182 5.75 -10.19 -8.75
CA ILE A 182 5.29 -11.54 -9.12
C ILE A 182 6.46 -12.53 -9.30
N ASP A 183 7.68 -12.02 -9.51
CA ASP A 183 8.89 -12.85 -9.61
C ASP A 183 9.55 -13.13 -8.25
N LEU A 184 9.04 -12.53 -7.16
CA LEU A 184 9.64 -12.69 -5.85
C LEU A 184 9.58 -14.14 -5.37
N GLN A 185 10.71 -14.60 -4.86
CA GLN A 185 10.79 -15.87 -4.15
C GLN A 185 10.18 -15.74 -2.76
N ASP A 186 9.74 -16.87 -2.19
CA ASP A 186 9.26 -16.90 -0.82
C ASP A 186 10.33 -16.32 0.13
N PRO A 187 10.04 -15.21 0.81
CA PRO A 187 10.98 -14.62 1.76
C PRO A 187 11.11 -15.44 3.04
N PHE A 188 10.24 -16.45 3.25
CA PHE A 188 10.18 -17.28 4.45
C PHE A 188 10.14 -18.78 4.14
N PRO A 189 11.11 -19.34 3.37
CA PRO A 189 11.08 -20.72 2.91
C PRO A 189 11.11 -21.76 4.05
N ASN A 190 11.51 -21.34 5.25
CA ASN A 190 11.54 -22.17 6.44
C ASN A 190 10.35 -21.93 7.40
N ASN A 191 9.28 -21.28 6.92
CA ASN A 191 8.10 -20.92 7.71
C ASN A 191 8.41 -20.08 8.97
N ASN A 192 9.48 -19.29 8.94
CA ASN A 192 9.90 -18.42 10.04
C ASN A 192 9.30 -17.00 9.95
N GLY A 193 8.29 -16.82 9.15
CA GLY A 193 7.51 -15.62 8.92
C GLY A 193 6.36 -15.88 7.96
N SER A 194 5.58 -14.86 7.65
CA SER A 194 4.47 -14.95 6.69
C SER A 194 4.20 -13.63 6.00
N VAL A 195 3.64 -13.70 4.80
CA VAL A 195 3.14 -12.54 4.07
C VAL A 195 1.63 -12.68 3.89
N HIS A 196 0.90 -11.68 4.32
CA HIS A 196 -0.54 -11.62 4.25
C HIS A 196 -0.97 -10.53 3.28
N LEU A 197 -1.85 -10.84 2.35
CA LEU A 197 -2.44 -9.90 1.41
C LEU A 197 -3.94 -9.74 1.71
N TRP A 198 -4.32 -8.56 2.16
CA TRP A 198 -5.69 -8.23 2.55
C TRP A 198 -6.31 -7.26 1.54
N ASN A 199 -7.49 -7.59 1.02
CA ASN A 199 -8.20 -6.70 0.11
C ASN A 199 -9.71 -6.77 0.31
N GLY A 200 -10.40 -5.65 0.11
CA GLY A 200 -11.86 -5.62 0.03
C GLY A 200 -12.33 -5.92 -1.39
N ASP A 201 -13.42 -6.66 -1.54
CA ASP A 201 -13.97 -6.98 -2.85
C ASP A 201 -14.69 -5.80 -3.52
N GLU A 202 -15.03 -4.75 -2.74
CA GLU A 202 -15.60 -3.49 -3.22
C GLU A 202 -14.58 -2.34 -3.31
N ASP A 203 -13.28 -2.63 -3.25
CA ASP A 203 -12.23 -1.63 -3.40
C ASP A 203 -12.24 -1.03 -4.81
N LYS A 204 -12.56 0.27 -4.90
CA LYS A 204 -12.59 1.02 -6.15
C LYS A 204 -11.24 1.62 -6.55
N PHE A 205 -10.29 1.69 -5.61
CA PHE A 205 -8.93 2.17 -5.87
C PHE A 205 -8.05 1.08 -6.45
N VAL A 206 -8.11 -0.10 -5.82
CA VAL A 206 -7.25 -1.22 -6.16
C VAL A 206 -8.12 -2.40 -6.54
N PRO A 207 -8.29 -2.66 -7.85
CA PRO A 207 -9.17 -3.72 -8.33
C PRO A 207 -8.79 -5.09 -7.78
N VAL A 208 -9.72 -5.74 -7.08
CA VAL A 208 -9.54 -7.04 -6.44
C VAL A 208 -9.08 -8.14 -7.41
N LYS A 209 -9.44 -8.04 -8.69
CA LYS A 209 -9.02 -9.02 -9.72
C LYS A 209 -7.52 -9.16 -9.85
N LEU A 210 -6.77 -8.05 -9.77
CA LEU A 210 -5.30 -8.09 -9.83
C LEU A 210 -4.72 -8.67 -8.56
N GLN A 211 -5.29 -8.39 -7.39
CA GLN A 211 -4.86 -8.98 -6.12
C GLN A 211 -5.07 -10.50 -6.10
N ARG A 212 -6.23 -10.97 -6.59
CA ARG A 212 -6.51 -12.40 -6.77
C ARG A 212 -5.49 -13.06 -7.69
N TYR A 213 -5.13 -12.39 -8.80
CA TYR A 213 -4.12 -12.90 -9.72
C TYR A 213 -2.75 -13.01 -9.04
N ILE A 214 -2.29 -11.95 -8.36
CA ILE A 214 -1.01 -11.94 -7.63
C ILE A 214 -0.99 -13.08 -6.61
N ALA A 215 -2.03 -13.22 -5.79
CA ALA A 215 -2.15 -14.28 -4.82
C ALA A 215 -2.13 -15.69 -5.44
N SER A 216 -2.73 -15.86 -6.63
CA SER A 216 -2.70 -17.13 -7.36
C SER A 216 -1.32 -17.51 -7.90
N LYS A 217 -0.44 -16.52 -8.10
CA LYS A 217 0.93 -16.72 -8.59
C LYS A 217 1.94 -16.95 -7.47
N LEU A 218 1.75 -16.27 -6.35
CA LEU A 218 2.64 -16.31 -5.20
C LEU A 218 2.03 -17.20 -4.12
N SER A 219 2.25 -18.51 -4.21
CA SER A 219 1.67 -19.52 -3.32
C SER A 219 2.08 -19.37 -1.84
N TRP A 220 3.12 -18.61 -1.56
CA TRP A 220 3.58 -18.29 -0.22
C TRP A 220 2.80 -17.13 0.43
N ILE A 221 1.92 -16.43 -0.34
CA ILE A 221 1.06 -15.37 0.19
C ILE A 221 -0.21 -15.98 0.79
N ARG A 222 -0.54 -15.57 1.99
CA ARG A 222 -1.84 -15.82 2.62
C ARG A 222 -2.82 -14.74 2.19
N TYR A 223 -3.75 -15.09 1.31
CA TYR A 223 -4.72 -14.14 0.75
C TYR A 223 -5.99 -14.07 1.58
N HIS A 224 -6.42 -12.86 1.89
CA HIS A 224 -7.63 -12.57 2.66
C HIS A 224 -8.49 -11.58 1.91
N GLU A 225 -9.60 -12.06 1.37
CA GLU A 225 -10.59 -11.20 0.73
C GLU A 225 -11.76 -10.95 1.69
N ILE A 226 -12.10 -9.68 1.90
CA ILE A 226 -13.12 -9.25 2.85
C ILE A 226 -14.33 -8.77 2.06
N SER A 227 -15.42 -9.53 2.13
CA SER A 227 -16.65 -9.23 1.40
C SER A 227 -17.33 -7.97 1.92
N GLY A 228 -17.81 -7.14 0.99
CA GLY A 228 -18.47 -5.87 1.25
C GLY A 228 -17.54 -4.78 1.75
N SER A 229 -16.21 -5.00 1.68
CA SER A 229 -15.22 -4.03 2.15
C SER A 229 -14.58 -3.27 1.00
N GLY A 230 -14.33 -1.98 1.25
CA GLY A 230 -13.62 -1.08 0.35
C GLY A 230 -12.13 -0.95 0.67
N HIS A 231 -11.55 0.15 0.20
CA HIS A 231 -10.13 0.49 0.36
C HIS A 231 -9.73 0.73 1.83
N LEU A 232 -10.64 1.28 2.61
CA LEU A 232 -10.42 1.61 4.01
C LEU A 232 -10.71 0.45 4.97
N LEU A 233 -10.63 -0.80 4.48
CA LEU A 233 -10.89 -2.01 5.25
C LEU A 233 -10.16 -2.08 6.62
N PRO A 234 -8.91 -1.57 6.81
CA PRO A 234 -8.26 -1.64 8.11
C PRO A 234 -8.98 -0.81 9.18
N PHE A 235 -9.75 0.20 8.78
CA PHE A 235 -10.49 1.07 9.69
C PHE A 235 -11.87 0.52 10.06
N VAL A 236 -12.26 -0.63 9.52
CA VAL A 236 -13.42 -1.39 10.01
C VAL A 236 -13.13 -1.88 11.42
N GLU A 237 -14.13 -1.80 12.30
CA GLU A 237 -13.98 -2.21 13.70
C GLU A 237 -13.42 -3.62 13.83
N GLY A 238 -12.36 -3.78 14.63
CA GLY A 238 -11.66 -5.04 14.85
C GLY A 238 -10.79 -5.54 13.70
N MET A 239 -10.81 -4.91 12.53
CA MET A 239 -10.06 -5.39 11.36
C MET A 239 -8.56 -5.20 11.53
N THR A 240 -8.11 -4.05 12.01
CA THR A 240 -6.68 -3.81 12.31
C THR A 240 -6.14 -4.84 13.29
N ASP A 241 -6.90 -5.14 14.36
CA ASP A 241 -6.52 -6.17 15.33
C ASP A 241 -6.42 -7.55 14.68
N LYS A 242 -7.36 -7.89 13.80
CA LYS A 242 -7.34 -9.14 13.05
C LYS A 242 -6.10 -9.26 12.17
N ILE A 243 -5.79 -8.21 11.41
CA ILE A 243 -4.60 -8.18 10.53
C ILE A 243 -3.33 -8.33 11.36
N ILE A 244 -3.19 -7.58 12.45
CA ILE A 244 -2.02 -7.62 13.33
C ILE A 244 -1.90 -9.01 14.00
N LYS A 245 -2.99 -9.59 14.49
CA LYS A 245 -2.96 -10.92 15.07
C LYS A 245 -2.56 -11.99 14.07
N SER A 246 -3.13 -11.98 12.87
CA SER A 246 -2.73 -12.91 11.80
C SER A 246 -1.26 -12.81 11.46
N LEU A 247 -0.72 -11.57 11.41
CA LEU A 247 0.69 -11.31 11.12
C LEU A 247 1.64 -11.81 12.22
N LEU A 248 1.27 -11.64 13.49
CA LEU A 248 2.18 -11.88 14.62
C LEU A 248 2.05 -13.28 15.24
N VAL A 249 0.86 -13.89 15.18
CA VAL A 249 0.54 -15.13 15.89
C VAL A 249 0.22 -16.29 14.92
N GLY A 250 -0.11 -15.97 13.66
CA GLY A 250 -0.59 -16.93 12.68
C GLY A 250 -2.09 -17.25 12.86
N GLU A 251 -2.69 -17.92 11.87
CA GLU A 251 -4.13 -18.18 11.85
C GLU A 251 -4.59 -19.33 12.77
N GLU A 252 -3.73 -20.28 13.07
CA GLU A 252 -4.08 -21.49 13.83
C GLU A 252 -4.56 -21.20 15.26
N ASN A 253 -4.13 -20.08 15.86
CA ASN A 253 -4.52 -19.70 17.23
C ASN A 253 -5.78 -18.80 17.31
N VAL A 254 -6.37 -18.41 16.18
CA VAL A 254 -7.56 -17.53 16.16
C VAL A 254 -8.86 -18.36 16.26
N SER A 255 -8.85 -19.63 15.83
CA SER A 255 -9.99 -20.55 15.91
C SER A 255 -10.19 -21.11 17.32
N GLU A 256 -9.12 -21.40 18.08
CA GLU A 256 -9.22 -21.98 19.42
C GLU A 256 -9.72 -21.00 20.48
N SER A 257 -9.57 -19.68 20.29
CA SER A 257 -10.08 -18.68 21.23
C SER A 257 -11.61 -18.48 21.19
N ARG A 258 -12.31 -19.05 20.20
CA ARG A 258 -13.78 -19.01 20.11
C ARG A 258 -14.49 -20.20 20.76
N GLU A 259 -13.81 -21.35 20.92
CA GLU A 259 -14.39 -22.52 21.58
C GLU A 259 -14.22 -22.55 23.11
N ALA A 260 -13.33 -21.69 23.63
CA ALA A 260 -13.10 -21.59 25.10
C ALA A 260 -14.03 -20.57 25.81
N SER A 261 -15.01 -20.00 25.10
CA SER A 261 -15.92 -18.94 25.63
C SER A 261 -17.41 -19.32 25.48
N VAL A 262 -17.74 -20.62 25.49
CA VAL A 262 -19.15 -21.12 25.56
C VAL A 262 -19.39 -21.87 26.83
#